data_3c4095efb600576465e20445fb106e40
#
_entry.id   3c4095efb600576465e20445fb106e40
#
_cell.length_a   1.000
_cell.length_b   1.000
_cell.length_c   1.000
_cell.angle_alpha   90.00
_cell.angle_beta   90.00
_cell.angle_gamma   90.00
#
_symmetry.space_group_name_H-M   'P 1'
#
loop_
_entity.id
_entity.type
_entity.pdbx_description
1 polymer ?
#
loop_
_entity_poly.entity_id
_entity_poly.type
_entity_poly.pdbx_seq_one_letter_code
_entity_poly.pdbx_strand_id
1 'polypeptide(L)'
;MTPSEQPVLKVPFRRLRPEAKVPDRAYAGDAGYDLAAAESVVLAPGERAVIRTGIAIAVPDGYAGLVLPRSGLAVRHGISLVNAPGLIDPGYRGELMVPLINHDRGETFEVETGMRIAQLILVRAAEARFVSVELLEEGADSRGEGGFGSSGTG
;
A
#
# COMPACT_ATOMS: atom_id res chain seq x y z
N MET A 1 -1.57 -18.91 -20.98
CA MET A 1 -0.28 -18.25 -20.70
C MET A 1 0.30 -18.81 -19.41
N THR A 2 1.51 -19.30 -19.45
CA THR A 2 2.25 -19.68 -18.25
C THR A 2 2.62 -18.41 -17.47
N PRO A 3 2.86 -18.46 -16.14
CA PRO A 3 3.24 -17.28 -15.34
C PRO A 3 4.47 -16.52 -15.87
N SER A 4 5.30 -17.15 -16.68
CA SER A 4 6.50 -16.57 -17.32
C SER A 4 6.22 -15.70 -18.57
N GLU A 5 4.98 -15.64 -19.06
CA GLU A 5 4.61 -14.93 -20.29
C GLU A 5 3.80 -13.65 -20.05
N GLN A 6 3.53 -13.28 -18.80
CA GLN A 6 2.87 -12.00 -18.52
C GLN A 6 3.86 -10.86 -18.79
N PRO A 7 3.46 -9.87 -19.59
CA PRO A 7 4.33 -8.72 -19.87
C PRO A 7 4.65 -7.97 -18.58
N VAL A 8 5.93 -7.70 -18.34
CA VAL A 8 6.37 -6.91 -17.21
C VAL A 8 5.90 -5.46 -17.35
N LEU A 9 5.19 -4.96 -16.35
CA LEU A 9 4.72 -3.58 -16.33
C LEU A 9 5.91 -2.63 -16.08
N LYS A 10 6.13 -1.69 -16.99
CA LYS A 10 7.15 -0.66 -16.83
C LYS A 10 6.58 0.51 -16.03
N VAL A 11 7.20 0.83 -14.90
CA VAL A 11 6.80 1.94 -14.03
C VAL A 11 7.94 2.96 -13.99
N PRO A 12 7.80 4.11 -14.65
CA PRO A 12 8.79 5.18 -14.55
C PRO A 12 8.91 5.70 -13.12
N PHE A 13 10.13 6.03 -12.70
CA PHE A 13 10.38 6.61 -11.39
C PHE A 13 11.44 7.71 -11.41
N ARG A 14 11.42 8.56 -10.40
CA ARG A 14 12.47 9.55 -10.13
C ARG A 14 12.95 9.40 -8.68
N ARG A 15 14.26 9.49 -8.49
CA ARG A 15 14.85 9.76 -7.17
C ARG A 15 14.79 11.25 -6.89
N LEU A 16 14.24 11.61 -5.75
CA LEU A 16 14.13 12.99 -5.26
C LEU A 16 15.19 13.31 -4.19
N ARG A 17 15.84 12.26 -3.66
CA ARG A 17 16.88 12.34 -2.62
C ARG A 17 17.97 11.31 -2.87
N PRO A 18 19.25 11.60 -2.50
CA PRO A 18 20.35 10.65 -2.67
C PRO A 18 20.14 9.33 -1.90
N GLU A 19 19.50 9.38 -0.72
CA GLU A 19 19.24 8.24 0.16
C GLU A 19 18.11 7.34 -0.35
N ALA A 20 17.34 7.79 -1.34
CA ALA A 20 16.19 7.07 -1.86
C ALA A 20 16.58 5.73 -2.47
N LYS A 21 15.90 4.69 -2.06
CA LYS A 21 16.01 3.34 -2.64
C LYS A 21 14.87 3.09 -3.61
N VAL A 22 15.21 2.54 -4.78
CA VAL A 22 14.19 2.09 -5.74
C VAL A 22 13.38 0.97 -5.10
N PRO A 23 12.04 0.96 -5.24
CA PRO A 23 11.23 -0.15 -4.76
C PRO A 23 11.71 -1.47 -5.34
N ASP A 24 11.95 -2.46 -4.50
CA ASP A 24 12.47 -3.77 -4.90
C ASP A 24 11.79 -4.90 -4.12
N ARG A 25 11.88 -6.11 -4.64
CA ARG A 25 11.33 -7.32 -4.04
C ARG A 25 12.42 -8.12 -3.34
N ALA A 26 12.09 -8.70 -2.18
CA ALA A 26 13.01 -9.59 -1.47
C ALA A 26 13.25 -10.88 -2.26
N TYR A 27 12.19 -11.40 -2.90
CA TYR A 27 12.25 -12.59 -3.75
C TYR A 27 11.57 -12.30 -5.09
N ALA A 28 12.05 -12.92 -6.16
CA ALA A 28 11.56 -12.67 -7.53
C ALA A 28 10.06 -12.95 -7.72
N GLY A 29 9.47 -13.82 -6.91
CA GLY A 29 8.05 -14.17 -6.95
C GLY A 29 7.15 -13.32 -6.04
N ASP A 30 7.71 -12.42 -5.24
CA ASP A 30 6.93 -11.59 -4.33
C ASP A 30 6.04 -10.61 -5.10
N ALA A 31 4.81 -10.41 -4.60
CA ALA A 31 3.88 -9.43 -5.17
C ALA A 31 4.22 -8.01 -4.75
N GLY A 32 4.77 -7.82 -3.55
CA GLY A 32 5.08 -6.52 -2.97
C GLY A 32 6.48 -6.03 -3.26
N TYR A 33 6.60 -4.77 -3.59
CA TYR A 33 7.86 -4.05 -3.72
C TYR A 33 8.12 -3.24 -2.46
N ASP A 34 9.21 -3.51 -1.76
CA ASP A 34 9.55 -2.81 -0.52
C ASP A 34 9.79 -1.32 -0.76
N LEU A 35 9.19 -0.49 0.09
CA LEU A 35 9.42 0.94 0.18
C LEU A 35 10.29 1.22 1.40
N ALA A 36 11.42 1.91 1.19
CA ALA A 36 12.35 2.27 2.24
C ALA A 36 12.22 3.73 2.65
N ALA A 37 12.45 4.01 3.93
CA ALA A 37 12.55 5.37 4.44
C ALA A 37 13.79 6.09 3.87
N ALA A 38 13.63 7.33 3.46
CA ALA A 38 14.75 8.21 3.06
C ALA A 38 15.14 9.20 4.18
N GLU A 39 14.59 9.02 5.36
CA GLU A 39 14.84 9.83 6.55
C GLU A 39 14.70 8.99 7.81
N SER A 40 15.24 9.48 8.93
CA SER A 40 15.09 8.84 10.24
C SER A 40 14.06 9.60 11.06
N VAL A 41 13.15 8.86 11.71
CA VAL A 41 12.07 9.41 12.52
C VAL A 41 11.85 8.50 13.74
N VAL A 42 11.61 9.09 14.90
CA VAL A 42 11.23 8.38 16.13
C VAL A 42 9.72 8.46 16.32
N LEU A 43 9.07 7.33 16.51
CA LEU A 43 7.64 7.21 16.78
C LEU A 43 7.44 6.70 18.20
N ALA A 44 7.03 7.57 19.11
CA ALA A 44 6.58 7.17 20.45
C ALA A 44 5.28 6.35 20.37
N PRO A 45 4.91 5.63 21.44
CA PRO A 45 3.64 4.89 21.47
C PRO A 45 2.44 5.75 21.09
N GLY A 46 1.65 5.29 20.12
CA GLY A 46 0.48 5.99 19.60
C GLY A 46 0.78 7.13 18.61
N GLU A 47 2.03 7.49 18.40
CA GLU A 47 2.40 8.53 17.44
C GLU A 47 2.32 8.06 15.98
N ARG A 48 2.04 9.02 15.11
CA ARG A 48 2.13 8.85 13.66
C ARG A 48 3.01 9.94 13.05
N ALA A 49 3.68 9.58 11.96
CA ALA A 49 4.43 10.53 11.15
C ALA A 49 4.38 10.13 9.67
N VAL A 50 4.46 11.12 8.81
CA VAL A 50 4.56 10.91 7.36
C VAL A 50 6.03 10.75 7.01
N ILE A 51 6.41 9.54 6.60
CA ILE A 51 7.81 9.19 6.29
C ILE A 51 8.03 9.32 4.79
N ARG A 52 9.08 10.03 4.42
CA ARG A 52 9.48 10.22 3.03
C ARG A 52 10.25 9.02 2.51
N THR A 53 9.97 8.61 1.28
CA THR A 53 10.72 7.55 0.58
C THR A 53 11.76 8.12 -0.38
N GLY A 54 11.66 9.39 -0.73
CA GLY A 54 12.50 10.03 -1.74
C GLY A 54 12.25 9.55 -3.16
N ILE A 55 11.15 8.84 -3.41
CA ILE A 55 10.79 8.28 -4.72
C ILE A 55 9.46 8.87 -5.19
N ALA A 56 9.41 9.28 -6.45
CA ALA A 56 8.18 9.54 -7.19
C ALA A 56 8.07 8.52 -8.33
N ILE A 57 6.85 8.02 -8.57
CA ILE A 57 6.57 7.07 -9.64
C ILE A 57 5.45 7.58 -10.55
N ALA A 58 5.39 7.07 -11.78
CA ALA A 58 4.25 7.24 -12.67
C ALA A 58 3.56 5.88 -12.83
N VAL A 59 2.45 5.68 -12.13
CA VAL A 59 1.62 4.48 -12.29
C VAL A 59 1.01 4.52 -13.68
N PRO A 60 1.13 3.46 -14.50
CA PRO A 60 0.53 3.40 -15.83
C PRO A 60 -1.01 3.46 -15.80
N ASP A 61 -1.60 4.02 -16.85
CA ASP A 61 -3.05 4.06 -17.00
C ASP A 61 -3.66 2.66 -16.93
N GLY A 62 -4.84 2.55 -16.31
CA GLY A 62 -5.53 1.28 -16.05
C GLY A 62 -4.98 0.51 -14.86
N TYR A 63 -4.03 1.08 -14.10
CA TYR A 63 -3.49 0.51 -12.88
C TYR A 63 -3.60 1.49 -11.71
N ALA A 64 -3.45 0.97 -10.50
CA ALA A 64 -3.29 1.74 -9.28
C ALA A 64 -2.15 1.15 -8.46
N GLY A 65 -1.47 1.99 -7.71
CA GLY A 65 -0.53 1.55 -6.68
C GLY A 65 -1.25 1.46 -5.33
N LEU A 66 -1.05 0.36 -4.61
CA LEU A 66 -1.50 0.22 -3.24
C LEU A 66 -0.31 0.09 -2.31
N VAL A 67 -0.24 0.98 -1.32
CA VAL A 67 0.80 0.96 -0.28
C VAL A 67 0.25 0.26 0.95
N LEU A 68 0.92 -0.80 1.35
CA LEU A 68 0.48 -1.72 2.39
C LEU A 68 1.48 -1.77 3.55
N PRO A 69 1.03 -2.07 4.78
CA PRO A 69 1.92 -2.37 5.89
C PRO A 69 2.78 -3.62 5.63
N ARG A 70 3.91 -3.72 6.32
CA ARG A 70 4.72 -4.93 6.35
C ARG A 70 4.33 -5.78 7.55
N SER A 71 4.01 -7.05 7.31
CA SER A 71 3.57 -8.00 8.34
C SER A 71 4.57 -8.15 9.49
N GLY A 72 5.88 -8.17 9.17
CA GLY A 72 6.92 -8.30 10.20
C GLY A 72 6.98 -7.10 11.15
N LEU A 73 6.82 -5.88 10.66
CA LEU A 73 6.74 -4.67 11.49
C LEU A 73 5.44 -4.63 12.29
N ALA A 74 4.34 -5.05 11.68
CA ALA A 74 3.04 -5.11 12.36
C ALA A 74 3.06 -6.05 13.56
N VAL A 75 3.52 -7.28 13.36
CA VAL A 75 3.52 -8.33 14.41
C VAL A 75 4.54 -8.06 15.50
N ARG A 76 5.76 -7.66 15.15
CA ARG A 76 6.84 -7.47 16.14
C ARG A 76 6.81 -6.13 16.86
N HIS A 77 6.35 -5.07 16.18
CA HIS A 77 6.47 -3.70 16.67
C HIS A 77 5.16 -2.91 16.68
N GLY A 78 4.05 -3.50 16.24
CA GLY A 78 2.77 -2.79 16.16
C GLY A 78 2.77 -1.62 15.16
N ILE A 79 3.65 -1.65 14.16
CA ILE A 79 3.75 -0.59 13.15
C ILE A 79 2.78 -0.87 11.98
N SER A 80 2.00 0.11 11.64
CA SER A 80 1.05 0.07 10.52
C SER A 80 1.04 1.39 9.75
N LEU A 81 0.18 1.47 8.73
CA LEU A 81 -0.14 2.71 8.02
C LEU A 81 -1.48 3.23 8.50
N VAL A 82 -1.59 4.55 8.68
CA VAL A 82 -2.84 5.21 9.07
C VAL A 82 -3.90 5.05 7.98
N ASN A 83 -3.50 5.03 6.70
CA ASN A 83 -4.36 4.93 5.52
C ASN A 83 -4.19 3.59 4.79
N ALA A 84 -4.06 2.49 5.50
CA ALA A 84 -3.88 1.18 4.86
C ALA A 84 -5.19 0.66 4.21
N PRO A 85 -5.19 0.44 2.88
CA PRO A 85 -4.11 0.70 1.94
C PRO A 85 -4.03 2.18 1.52
N GLY A 86 -2.81 2.70 1.31
CA GLY A 86 -2.61 3.97 0.61
C GLY A 86 -2.85 3.78 -0.88
N LEU A 87 -3.56 4.70 -1.53
CA LEU A 87 -3.88 4.62 -2.95
C LEU A 87 -3.01 5.61 -3.75
N ILE A 88 -2.33 5.11 -4.78
CA ILE A 88 -1.55 5.91 -5.71
C ILE A 88 -2.21 5.86 -7.08
N ASP A 89 -2.75 6.99 -7.48
CA ASP A 89 -3.43 7.14 -8.78
C ASP A 89 -2.44 7.27 -9.94
N PRO A 90 -2.84 6.91 -11.18
CA PRO A 90 -2.00 7.10 -12.38
C PRO A 90 -1.54 8.54 -12.59
N GLY A 91 -2.37 9.52 -12.23
CA GLY A 91 -2.07 10.95 -12.36
C GLY A 91 -1.17 11.53 -11.29
N TYR A 92 -0.90 10.80 -10.19
CA TYR A 92 -0.05 11.30 -9.12
C TYR A 92 1.42 11.34 -9.55
N ARG A 93 2.10 12.47 -9.28
CA ARG A 93 3.52 12.70 -9.63
C ARG A 93 4.36 13.15 -8.44
N GLY A 94 3.75 13.23 -7.27
CA GLY A 94 4.44 13.60 -6.04
C GLY A 94 5.28 12.47 -5.46
N GLU A 95 6.00 12.78 -4.40
CA GLU A 95 6.78 11.81 -3.63
C GLU A 95 5.84 10.77 -2.98
N LEU A 96 6.23 9.51 -3.04
CA LEU A 96 5.61 8.47 -2.24
C LEU A 96 5.96 8.70 -0.78
N MET A 97 4.96 9.02 0.01
CA MET A 97 5.10 9.22 1.45
C MET A 97 4.24 8.20 2.19
N VAL A 98 4.76 7.71 3.30
CA VAL A 98 4.14 6.64 4.07
C VAL A 98 3.73 7.16 5.44
N PRO A 99 2.43 7.34 5.73
CA PRO A 99 1.96 7.75 7.04
C PRO A 99 1.97 6.55 8.00
N LEU A 100 3.11 6.34 8.67
CA LEU A 100 3.27 5.30 9.69
C LEU A 100 2.61 5.69 11.01
N ILE A 101 2.11 4.68 11.71
CA ILE A 101 1.62 4.80 13.09
C ILE A 101 2.23 3.69 13.95
N ASN A 102 2.61 4.04 15.17
CA ASN A 102 3.03 3.10 16.20
C ASN A 102 1.84 2.75 17.11
N HIS A 103 1.29 1.55 16.93
CA HIS A 103 0.19 1.04 17.77
C HIS A 103 0.67 0.37 19.06
N ASP A 104 1.98 0.22 19.27
CA ASP A 104 2.49 -0.29 20.53
C ASP A 104 2.11 0.67 21.68
N ARG A 105 1.86 0.11 22.85
CA ARG A 105 1.41 0.90 24.01
C ARG A 105 2.54 1.37 24.92
N GLY A 106 3.73 0.82 24.78
CA GLY A 106 4.85 1.07 25.67
C GLY A 106 6.18 1.31 24.96
N GLU A 107 6.36 0.75 23.77
CA GLU A 107 7.64 0.77 23.08
C GLU A 107 7.70 1.84 21.98
N THR A 108 8.75 2.64 22.04
CA THR A 108 9.10 3.58 20.97
C THR A 108 9.69 2.83 19.79
N PHE A 109 9.35 3.23 18.56
CA PHE A 109 9.90 2.67 17.33
C PHE A 109 10.76 3.69 16.61
N GLU A 110 11.99 3.30 16.28
CA GLU A 110 12.91 4.13 15.51
C GLU A 110 12.90 3.71 14.04
N VAL A 111 12.51 4.62 13.16
CA VAL A 111 12.66 4.49 11.71
C VAL A 111 14.03 5.01 11.35
N GLU A 112 14.85 4.16 10.74
CA GLU A 112 16.16 4.55 10.24
C GLU A 112 16.13 4.73 8.71
N THR A 113 16.94 5.66 8.21
CA THR A 113 17.14 5.82 6.76
C THR A 113 17.55 4.50 6.12
N GLY A 114 16.83 4.11 5.06
CA GLY A 114 17.05 2.85 4.36
C GLY A 114 16.26 1.66 4.92
N MET A 115 15.58 1.81 6.06
CA MET A 115 14.69 0.79 6.59
C MET A 115 13.48 0.58 5.68
N ARG A 116 13.13 -0.68 5.41
CA ARG A 116 11.92 -1.04 4.67
C ARG A 116 10.70 -0.89 5.59
N ILE A 117 9.84 0.09 5.28
CA ILE A 117 8.73 0.53 6.16
C ILE A 117 7.35 0.16 5.64
N ALA A 118 7.22 -0.10 4.35
CA ALA A 118 5.97 -0.44 3.68
C ALA A 118 6.25 -1.28 2.45
N GLN A 119 5.21 -1.67 1.73
CA GLN A 119 5.32 -2.35 0.46
C GLN A 119 4.29 -1.82 -0.54
N LEU A 120 4.68 -1.77 -1.80
CA LEU A 120 3.85 -1.31 -2.92
C LEU A 120 3.46 -2.50 -3.79
N ILE A 121 2.18 -2.61 -4.13
CA ILE A 121 1.71 -3.50 -5.20
C ILE A 121 1.06 -2.68 -6.31
N LEU A 122 1.15 -3.15 -7.54
CA LEU A 122 0.43 -2.59 -8.68
C LEU A 122 -0.75 -3.51 -9.00
N VAL A 123 -1.95 -2.94 -9.04
CA VAL A 123 -3.19 -3.66 -9.33
C VAL A 123 -3.88 -3.06 -10.55
N ARG A 124 -4.62 -3.85 -11.29
CA ARG A 124 -5.49 -3.32 -12.35
C ARG A 124 -6.66 -2.58 -11.72
N ALA A 125 -6.91 -1.36 -12.19
CA ALA A 125 -8.04 -0.54 -11.77
C ALA A 125 -9.08 -0.51 -12.90
N ALA A 126 -10.27 -1.01 -12.62
CA ALA A 126 -11.35 -0.96 -13.58
C ALA A 126 -11.90 0.47 -13.72
N GLU A 127 -12.11 0.91 -14.94
CA GLU A 127 -12.91 2.10 -15.19
C GLU A 127 -14.39 1.77 -14.93
N ALA A 128 -15.05 2.55 -14.09
CA ALA A 128 -16.43 2.33 -13.72
C ALA A 128 -17.28 3.59 -13.98
N ARG A 129 -18.47 3.37 -14.50
CA ARG A 129 -19.50 4.40 -14.64
C ARG A 129 -20.67 4.04 -13.73
N PHE A 130 -20.92 4.87 -12.73
CA PHE A 130 -22.08 4.70 -11.86
C PHE A 130 -23.35 5.14 -12.55
N VAL A 131 -24.34 4.25 -12.60
CA VAL A 131 -25.64 4.49 -13.23
C VAL A 131 -26.73 4.39 -12.16
N SER A 132 -27.55 5.42 -12.04
CA SER A 132 -28.68 5.41 -11.10
C SER A 132 -29.77 4.46 -11.59
N VAL A 133 -30.22 3.60 -10.71
CA VAL A 133 -31.36 2.68 -10.93
C VAL A 133 -32.30 2.79 -9.73
N GLU A 134 -33.59 2.46 -9.94
CA GLU A 134 -34.58 2.48 -8.85
C GLU A 134 -34.41 1.26 -7.92
N LEU A 135 -33.99 0.14 -8.47
CA LEU A 135 -33.82 -1.11 -7.73
C LEU A 135 -32.56 -1.83 -8.22
N LEU A 136 -31.77 -2.35 -7.28
CA LEU A 136 -30.67 -3.26 -7.60
C LEU A 136 -31.21 -4.67 -7.80
N GLU A 137 -30.80 -5.33 -8.87
CA GLU A 137 -31.11 -6.74 -9.09
C GLU A 137 -30.51 -7.60 -7.96
N GLU A 138 -31.20 -8.65 -7.54
CA GLU A 138 -30.69 -9.60 -6.56
C GLU A 138 -29.44 -10.29 -7.08
N GLY A 139 -28.41 -10.40 -6.23
CA GLY A 139 -27.20 -11.15 -6.55
C GLY A 139 -27.46 -12.66 -6.61
N ALA A 140 -26.62 -13.39 -7.32
CA ALA A 140 -26.73 -14.83 -7.50
C ALA A 140 -26.69 -15.65 -6.19
N ASP A 141 -26.16 -15.09 -5.11
CA ASP A 141 -25.99 -15.72 -3.79
C ASP A 141 -27.06 -15.32 -2.76
N SER A 142 -28.10 -14.58 -3.18
CA SER A 142 -29.22 -14.14 -2.32
C SER A 142 -28.83 -13.48 -0.99
N ARG A 143 -27.62 -12.88 -0.89
CA ARG A 143 -27.17 -12.20 0.32
C ARG A 143 -28.03 -10.98 0.68
N GLY A 144 -28.66 -10.35 -0.33
CA GLY A 144 -29.50 -9.17 -0.16
C GLY A 144 -28.75 -8.01 0.49
N GLU A 145 -29.35 -7.43 1.54
CA GLU A 145 -28.78 -6.30 2.28
C GLU A 145 -27.85 -6.73 3.44
N GLY A 146 -27.59 -8.04 3.60
CA GLY A 146 -26.77 -8.58 4.68
C GLY A 146 -25.32 -8.09 4.64
N GLY A 147 -24.86 -7.52 5.76
CA GLY A 147 -23.48 -7.03 5.93
C GLY A 147 -23.03 -7.19 7.40
N PHE A 148 -21.86 -6.68 7.73
CA PHE A 148 -21.32 -6.61 9.10
C PHE A 148 -21.43 -7.91 9.90
N GLY A 149 -21.01 -9.04 9.31
CA GLY A 149 -21.05 -10.33 9.99
C GLY A 149 -22.41 -11.05 9.90
N SER A 150 -23.26 -10.70 8.92
CA SER A 150 -24.55 -11.40 8.66
C SER A 150 -24.38 -12.90 8.42
N SER A 151 -23.18 -13.38 8.07
CA SER A 151 -22.83 -14.80 7.94
C SER A 151 -22.41 -15.47 9.27
N GLY A 152 -22.42 -14.74 10.39
CA GLY A 152 -22.04 -15.26 11.70
C GLY A 152 -20.54 -15.32 11.95
N THR A 153 -20.16 -15.90 13.09
CA THR A 153 -18.75 -16.05 13.55
C THR A 153 -18.30 -17.50 13.64
N GLY A 154 -19.10 -18.44 13.17
CA GLY A 154 -18.81 -19.88 13.21
C GLY A 154 -18.14 -20.42 11.99
#